data_88ac4d74ce8a3a12b845d7fa16396d3e
#
_entry.id   88ac4d74ce8a3a12b845d7fa16396d3e
#
_cell.length_a   1.000
_cell.length_b   1.000
_cell.length_c   1.000
_cell.angle_alpha   90.00
_cell.angle_beta   90.00
_cell.angle_gamma   90.00
#
_symmetry.space_group_name_H-M   'P 1'
#
loop_
_entity.id
_entity.type
_entity.pdbx_description
1 polymer ?
#
loop_
_entity_poly.entity_id
_entity_poly.type
_entity_poly.pdbx_seq_one_letter_code
_entity_poly.pdbx_strand_id
1 'polypeptide(L)'
;YTVVDNSPHAYIPTEADMIWLQFFSKYSRGSDGSLYYEGKKVEKQTGTFTDLNNHWAKNAAENAVNRGWFTGTSATTFSPNTAATRGMVVTVLGRAAGAQGDTASAAKFIDVVSSHYAAPYIGWAAANKIVLGTSDTTFAPNAAITREQFAVMTANYAKAENLTIASGSKTLDQFSDATNVSDWAKEGMQYCIEHGLLSGNDQGKLSPKSTLTR
;
A
#
# COMPACT_ATOMS: atom_id res chain seq x y z
N TYR A 1 -10.55 13.14 19.36
CA TYR A 1 -9.43 12.32 19.80
C TYR A 1 -8.88 12.92 21.06
N THR A 2 -9.08 12.27 22.22
CA THR A 2 -8.40 12.63 23.46
C THR A 2 -7.08 11.86 23.45
N VAL A 3 -5.98 12.57 23.29
CA VAL A 3 -4.66 12.03 23.58
C VAL A 3 -4.60 11.84 25.09
N VAL A 4 -4.55 10.61 25.57
CA VAL A 4 -4.29 10.32 26.98
C VAL A 4 -2.77 10.48 27.16
N ASP A 5 -2.42 11.67 27.62
CA ASP A 5 -1.05 11.99 28.03
C ASP A 5 -0.78 11.32 29.38
N ASN A 6 0.18 10.44 29.41
CA ASN A 6 1.08 10.08 30.52
C ASN A 6 1.71 8.69 30.35
N SER A 7 2.21 8.39 29.12
CA SER A 7 3.14 7.27 28.95
C SER A 7 4.54 7.84 28.63
N PRO A 8 5.61 7.42 29.32
CA PRO A 8 6.98 7.83 29.01
C PRO A 8 7.48 7.37 27.63
N HIS A 9 6.61 6.67 26.88
CA HIS A 9 6.78 6.26 25.49
C HIS A 9 5.58 6.70 24.66
N ALA A 10 5.20 7.99 24.75
CA ALA A 10 4.24 8.56 23.82
C ALA A 10 4.78 8.32 22.39
N TYR A 11 4.17 7.39 21.67
CA TYR A 11 4.41 7.18 20.24
C TYR A 11 4.02 8.49 19.55
N ILE A 12 5.01 9.24 19.12
CA ILE A 12 4.81 10.37 18.22
C ILE A 12 4.72 9.73 16.85
N PRO A 13 3.53 9.72 16.20
CA PRO A 13 3.40 9.18 14.86
C PRO A 13 4.46 9.85 13.97
N THR A 14 5.25 9.08 13.27
CA THR A 14 6.13 9.63 12.22
C THR A 14 5.26 10.29 11.17
N GLU A 15 5.81 11.20 10.37
CA GLU A 15 5.06 11.77 9.23
C GLU A 15 4.45 10.68 8.33
N ALA A 16 5.14 9.56 8.16
CA ALA A 16 4.62 8.40 7.43
C ALA A 16 3.37 7.80 8.09
N ASP A 17 3.34 7.70 9.43
CA ASP A 17 2.16 7.20 10.14
C ASP A 17 0.98 8.18 10.06
N MET A 18 1.26 9.48 10.08
CA MET A 18 0.23 10.53 9.87
C MET A 18 -0.35 10.48 8.46
N ILE A 19 0.46 10.20 7.45
CA ILE A 19 0.04 10.01 6.07
C ILE A 19 -0.90 8.80 5.98
N TRP A 20 -0.53 7.67 6.59
CA TRP A 20 -1.39 6.49 6.64
C TRP A 20 -2.70 6.77 7.39
N LEU A 21 -2.68 7.57 8.45
CA LEU A 21 -3.89 7.96 9.19
C LEU A 21 -4.82 8.86 8.35
N GLN A 22 -4.29 9.77 7.55
CA GLN A 22 -5.09 10.58 6.61
C GLN A 22 -5.63 9.76 5.44
N PHE A 23 -4.85 8.79 4.95
CA PHE A 23 -5.27 7.84 3.92
C PHE A 23 -6.56 7.10 4.31
N PHE A 24 -6.86 7.01 5.60
CA PHE A 24 -7.88 6.10 6.12
C PHE A 24 -8.94 6.77 7.01
N SER A 25 -9.26 8.03 6.71
CA SER A 25 -10.35 8.77 7.40
C SER A 25 -11.74 8.13 7.28
N LYS A 26 -11.90 7.13 6.42
CA LYS A 26 -13.14 6.36 6.23
C LYS A 26 -13.40 5.30 7.31
N TYR A 27 -12.48 5.12 8.25
CA TYR A 27 -12.62 4.17 9.33
C TYR A 27 -13.23 4.81 10.57
N SER A 28 -14.18 4.12 11.18
CA SER A 28 -14.78 4.47 12.47
C SER A 28 -14.68 3.32 13.47
N ARG A 29 -14.70 3.63 14.76
CA ARG A 29 -14.87 2.63 15.80
C ARG A 29 -16.30 2.60 16.28
N GLY A 30 -16.89 1.42 16.35
CA GLY A 30 -18.16 1.23 17.02
C GLY A 30 -18.02 1.35 18.54
N SER A 31 -19.13 1.49 19.23
CA SER A 31 -19.19 1.53 20.70
C SER A 31 -18.71 0.21 21.36
N ASP A 32 -18.71 -0.87 20.60
CA ASP A 32 -18.19 -2.20 21.00
C ASP A 32 -16.69 -2.36 20.76
N GLY A 33 -16.00 -1.27 20.34
CA GLY A 33 -14.59 -1.28 19.99
C GLY A 33 -14.25 -1.89 18.62
N SER A 34 -15.26 -2.38 17.90
CA SER A 34 -15.08 -2.92 16.54
C SER A 34 -14.68 -1.82 15.56
N LEU A 35 -13.86 -2.19 14.56
CA LEU A 35 -13.49 -1.32 13.46
C LEU A 35 -14.56 -1.43 12.36
N TYR A 36 -14.98 -0.29 11.83
CA TYR A 36 -15.89 -0.19 10.71
C TYR A 36 -15.23 0.58 9.58
N TYR A 37 -15.42 0.14 8.35
CA TYR A 37 -15.08 0.86 7.14
C TYR A 37 -16.37 1.24 6.42
N GLU A 38 -16.62 2.53 6.24
CA GLU A 38 -17.86 3.04 5.63
C GLU A 38 -19.13 2.37 6.19
N GLY A 39 -19.17 2.18 7.52
CA GLY A 39 -20.30 1.59 8.23
C GLY A 39 -20.36 0.05 8.18
N LYS A 40 -19.46 -0.63 7.48
CA LYS A 40 -19.38 -2.10 7.48
C LYS A 40 -18.34 -2.57 8.49
N LYS A 41 -18.69 -3.55 9.32
CA LYS A 41 -17.76 -4.14 10.30
C LYS A 41 -16.59 -4.81 9.58
N VAL A 42 -15.37 -4.43 9.95
CA VAL A 42 -14.15 -5.10 9.49
C VAL A 42 -13.93 -6.30 10.38
N GLU A 43 -14.03 -7.50 9.82
CA GLU A 43 -13.72 -8.73 10.54
C GLU A 43 -12.24 -8.72 10.95
N LYS A 44 -12.01 -8.75 12.26
CA LYS A 44 -10.67 -8.75 12.82
C LYS A 44 -10.04 -10.11 12.61
N GLN A 45 -9.02 -10.20 11.79
CA GLN A 45 -8.18 -11.38 11.75
C GLN A 45 -7.30 -11.39 13.01
N THR A 46 -7.76 -12.11 14.05
CA THR A 46 -7.08 -12.22 15.35
C THR A 46 -5.99 -13.31 15.34
N GLY A 47 -5.19 -13.37 14.29
CA GLY A 47 -4.07 -14.29 14.23
C GLY A 47 -2.80 -13.65 14.79
N THR A 48 -2.18 -14.28 15.77
CA THR A 48 -0.81 -13.93 16.12
C THR A 48 0.11 -14.52 15.07
N PHE A 49 0.69 -13.66 14.23
CA PHE A 49 1.65 -14.11 13.21
C PHE A 49 2.99 -14.39 13.86
N THR A 50 3.37 -15.66 13.92
CA THR A 50 4.58 -16.10 14.61
C THR A 50 5.86 -15.61 13.94
N ASP A 51 5.82 -15.40 12.62
CA ASP A 51 6.94 -14.90 11.82
C ASP A 51 7.12 -13.36 11.89
N LEU A 52 6.21 -12.67 12.59
CA LEU A 52 6.36 -11.26 12.94
C LEU A 52 6.98 -11.06 14.33
N ASN A 53 7.23 -12.13 15.08
CA ASN A 53 7.89 -12.02 16.39
C ASN A 53 9.30 -11.43 16.18
N ASN A 54 9.58 -10.32 16.86
CA ASN A 54 10.85 -9.56 16.74
C ASN A 54 11.12 -8.98 15.33
N HIS A 55 10.16 -9.00 14.42
CA HIS A 55 10.31 -8.36 13.12
C HIS A 55 10.01 -6.86 13.23
N TRP A 56 10.84 -6.01 12.61
CA TRP A 56 10.69 -4.55 12.64
C TRP A 56 9.32 -4.06 12.13
N ALA A 57 8.74 -4.76 11.14
CA ALA A 57 7.45 -4.41 10.55
C ALA A 57 6.24 -4.93 11.35
N LYS A 58 6.43 -5.59 12.52
CA LYS A 58 5.34 -6.23 13.26
C LYS A 58 4.14 -5.31 13.46
N ASN A 59 4.37 -4.14 14.03
CA ASN A 59 3.28 -3.22 14.36
C ASN A 59 2.54 -2.72 13.10
N ALA A 60 3.28 -2.44 12.02
CA ALA A 60 2.70 -2.00 10.76
C ALA A 60 1.88 -3.12 10.09
N ALA A 61 2.41 -4.34 10.07
CA ALA A 61 1.73 -5.50 9.50
C ALA A 61 0.45 -5.85 10.28
N GLU A 62 0.53 -5.92 11.62
CA GLU A 62 -0.64 -6.17 12.48
C GLU A 62 -1.71 -5.08 12.32
N ASN A 63 -1.30 -3.82 12.21
CA ASN A 63 -2.21 -2.71 11.98
C ASN A 63 -2.90 -2.83 10.61
N ALA A 64 -2.16 -3.16 9.55
CA ALA A 64 -2.71 -3.36 8.22
C ALA A 64 -3.68 -4.54 8.15
N VAL A 65 -3.39 -5.63 8.89
CA VAL A 65 -4.29 -6.78 9.02
C VAL A 65 -5.53 -6.42 9.82
N ASN A 66 -5.39 -5.72 10.95
CA ASN A 66 -6.53 -5.27 11.76
C ASN A 66 -7.47 -4.34 10.99
N ARG A 67 -6.96 -3.64 9.97
CA ARG A 67 -7.75 -2.80 9.07
C ARG A 67 -8.35 -3.56 7.89
N GLY A 68 -8.04 -4.85 7.75
CA GLY A 68 -8.54 -5.68 6.65
C GLY A 68 -7.83 -5.43 5.30
N TRP A 69 -6.72 -4.68 5.29
CA TRP A 69 -5.99 -4.40 4.05
C TRP A 69 -5.13 -5.57 3.62
N PHE A 70 -4.45 -6.17 4.58
CA PHE A 70 -3.69 -7.39 4.40
C PHE A 70 -4.40 -8.58 5.06
N THR A 71 -4.10 -9.76 4.56
CA THR A 71 -4.39 -11.04 5.23
C THR A 71 -3.07 -11.77 5.40
N GLY A 72 -2.97 -12.66 6.37
CA GLY A 72 -1.82 -13.57 6.46
C GLY A 72 -1.70 -14.46 5.21
N THR A 73 -0.53 -15.06 5.01
CA THR A 73 -0.34 -16.14 4.03
C THR A 73 -0.88 -17.45 4.55
N SER A 74 -1.03 -17.56 5.87
CA SER A 74 -1.77 -18.61 6.58
C SER A 74 -2.42 -18.03 7.83
N ALA A 75 -3.05 -18.86 8.64
CA ALA A 75 -3.64 -18.45 9.92
C ALA A 75 -2.57 -17.88 10.90
N THR A 76 -1.31 -18.29 10.79
CA THR A 76 -0.24 -17.99 11.74
C THR A 76 1.00 -17.35 11.09
N THR A 77 1.01 -17.13 9.77
CA THR A 77 2.15 -16.54 9.05
C THR A 77 1.72 -15.35 8.22
N PHE A 78 2.51 -14.28 8.25
CA PHE A 78 2.37 -13.07 7.44
C PHE A 78 3.29 -13.08 6.23
N SER A 79 4.46 -13.70 6.34
CA SER A 79 5.54 -13.76 5.33
C SER A 79 6.10 -12.37 4.97
N PRO A 80 6.58 -11.58 5.94
CA PRO A 80 6.96 -10.17 5.73
C PRO A 80 8.12 -10.00 4.74
N ASN A 81 9.01 -10.99 4.63
CA ASN A 81 10.19 -10.96 3.76
C ASN A 81 9.94 -11.51 2.35
N THR A 82 8.73 -11.96 2.05
CA THR A 82 8.38 -12.43 0.71
C THR A 82 8.16 -11.23 -0.22
N ALA A 83 8.66 -11.33 -1.45
CA ALA A 83 8.45 -10.30 -2.44
C ALA A 83 6.94 -10.01 -2.63
N ALA A 84 6.57 -8.76 -2.55
CA ALA A 84 5.22 -8.32 -2.85
C ALA A 84 4.97 -8.40 -4.36
N THR A 85 3.80 -8.90 -4.75
CA THR A 85 3.41 -8.91 -6.16
C THR A 85 2.58 -7.69 -6.53
N ARG A 86 2.51 -7.40 -7.82
CA ARG A 86 1.67 -6.32 -8.36
C ARG A 86 0.20 -6.51 -7.97
N GLY A 87 -0.30 -7.76 -8.04
CA GLY A 87 -1.64 -8.10 -7.59
C GLY A 87 -1.88 -7.86 -6.10
N MET A 88 -0.88 -8.14 -5.24
CA MET A 88 -0.97 -7.84 -3.81
C MET A 88 -1.13 -6.35 -3.56
N VAL A 89 -0.29 -5.52 -4.18
CA VAL A 89 -0.34 -4.06 -3.98
C VAL A 89 -1.70 -3.50 -4.40
N VAL A 90 -2.19 -3.85 -5.59
CA VAL A 90 -3.51 -3.39 -6.06
C VAL A 90 -4.64 -3.86 -5.14
N THR A 91 -4.56 -5.09 -4.62
CA THR A 91 -5.54 -5.61 -3.65
C THR A 91 -5.56 -4.78 -2.38
N VAL A 92 -4.38 -4.40 -1.86
CA VAL A 92 -4.26 -3.57 -0.66
C VAL A 92 -4.83 -2.17 -0.92
N LEU A 93 -4.49 -1.54 -2.04
CA LEU A 93 -5.04 -0.24 -2.41
C LEU A 93 -6.57 -0.27 -2.57
N GLY A 94 -7.10 -1.31 -3.23
CA GLY A 94 -8.53 -1.46 -3.40
C GLY A 94 -9.28 -1.70 -2.09
N ARG A 95 -8.71 -2.52 -1.19
CA ARG A 95 -9.28 -2.71 0.16
C ARG A 95 -9.21 -1.44 0.98
N ALA A 96 -8.13 -0.68 0.87
CA ALA A 96 -7.98 0.59 1.54
C ALA A 96 -8.97 1.65 1.04
N ALA A 97 -9.27 1.65 -0.25
CA ALA A 97 -10.32 2.48 -0.84
C ALA A 97 -11.74 1.99 -0.51
N GLY A 98 -11.90 0.77 0.02
CA GLY A 98 -13.22 0.10 0.14
C GLY A 98 -13.86 -0.16 -1.22
N ALA A 99 -13.04 -0.39 -2.22
CA ALA A 99 -13.49 -0.59 -3.59
C ALA A 99 -14.50 -1.73 -3.70
N GLN A 100 -15.57 -1.48 -4.40
CA GLN A 100 -16.42 -2.55 -4.93
C GLN A 100 -15.65 -3.17 -6.09
N GLY A 101 -15.46 -4.49 -6.05
CA GLY A 101 -14.66 -5.16 -7.08
C GLY A 101 -15.27 -5.02 -8.48
N ASP A 102 -14.41 -4.90 -9.49
CA ASP A 102 -14.78 -4.82 -10.91
C ASP A 102 -13.96 -5.82 -11.73
N THR A 103 -14.45 -7.06 -11.80
CA THR A 103 -13.82 -8.10 -12.64
C THR A 103 -14.01 -7.87 -14.12
N ALA A 104 -15.05 -7.16 -14.54
CA ALA A 104 -15.31 -6.89 -15.95
C ALA A 104 -14.23 -6.00 -16.56
N SER A 105 -13.82 -4.93 -15.86
CA SER A 105 -12.74 -4.05 -16.32
C SER A 105 -11.37 -4.72 -16.28
N ALA A 106 -11.19 -5.80 -15.50
CA ALA A 106 -9.96 -6.59 -15.51
C ALA A 106 -9.81 -7.41 -16.79
N ALA A 107 -10.90 -7.70 -17.50
CA ALA A 107 -10.91 -8.55 -18.71
C ALA A 107 -10.08 -7.98 -19.88
N LYS A 108 -9.71 -6.70 -19.84
CA LYS A 108 -8.77 -6.14 -20.82
C LYS A 108 -7.36 -6.75 -20.69
N PHE A 109 -7.03 -7.31 -19.54
CA PHE A 109 -5.74 -7.96 -19.29
C PHE A 109 -5.87 -9.47 -19.46
N ILE A 110 -5.35 -10.01 -20.54
CA ILE A 110 -5.49 -11.42 -20.91
C ILE A 110 -4.79 -12.39 -19.93
N ASP A 111 -3.87 -11.89 -19.12
CA ASP A 111 -3.15 -12.62 -18.09
C ASP A 111 -3.80 -12.54 -16.69
N VAL A 112 -4.99 -11.92 -16.60
CA VAL A 112 -5.78 -11.82 -15.37
C VAL A 112 -7.04 -12.67 -15.51
N VAL A 113 -6.97 -13.92 -15.03
CA VAL A 113 -8.15 -14.79 -15.01
C VAL A 113 -9.15 -14.28 -13.96
N SER A 114 -10.45 -14.38 -14.25
CA SER A 114 -11.53 -13.87 -13.38
C SER A 114 -11.53 -14.48 -11.96
N SER A 115 -11.01 -15.70 -11.82
CA SER A 115 -10.83 -16.37 -10.52
C SER A 115 -9.59 -15.91 -9.71
N HIS A 116 -8.73 -15.09 -10.28
CA HIS A 116 -7.59 -14.57 -9.56
C HIS A 116 -8.04 -13.63 -8.44
N TYR A 117 -7.52 -13.80 -7.21
CA TYR A 117 -7.95 -13.04 -6.03
C TYR A 117 -7.87 -11.51 -6.21
N ALA A 118 -6.92 -11.04 -7.02
CA ALA A 118 -6.73 -9.62 -7.29
C ALA A 118 -7.56 -9.10 -8.47
N ALA A 119 -8.23 -9.98 -9.26
CA ALA A 119 -8.96 -9.55 -10.45
C ALA A 119 -9.98 -8.44 -10.18
N PRO A 120 -10.81 -8.49 -9.11
CA PRO A 120 -11.76 -7.42 -8.82
C PRO A 120 -11.07 -6.06 -8.58
N TYR A 121 -9.93 -6.08 -7.89
CA TYR A 121 -9.18 -4.87 -7.57
C TYR A 121 -8.33 -4.36 -8.75
N ILE A 122 -7.84 -5.26 -9.61
CA ILE A 122 -7.16 -4.89 -10.86
C ILE A 122 -8.13 -4.15 -11.78
N GLY A 123 -9.35 -4.65 -11.92
CA GLY A 123 -10.39 -4.00 -12.72
C GLY A 123 -10.76 -2.62 -12.18
N TRP A 124 -11.03 -2.53 -10.88
CA TRP A 124 -11.27 -1.26 -10.21
C TRP A 124 -10.10 -0.26 -10.42
N ALA A 125 -8.87 -0.69 -10.20
CA ALA A 125 -7.71 0.16 -10.34
C ALA A 125 -7.47 0.62 -11.79
N ALA A 126 -7.78 -0.26 -12.75
CA ALA A 126 -7.71 0.08 -14.17
C ALA A 126 -8.78 1.09 -14.58
N ALA A 127 -10.03 0.91 -14.12
CA ALA A 127 -11.14 1.84 -14.37
C ALA A 127 -10.85 3.24 -13.79
N ASN A 128 -10.19 3.31 -12.64
CA ASN A 128 -9.81 4.55 -11.96
C ASN A 128 -8.43 5.08 -12.36
N LYS A 129 -7.79 4.53 -13.41
CA LYS A 129 -6.47 4.94 -13.92
C LYS A 129 -5.33 4.87 -12.88
N ILE A 130 -5.50 4.06 -11.84
CA ILE A 130 -4.46 3.79 -10.82
C ILE A 130 -3.37 2.92 -11.41
N VAL A 131 -3.75 1.99 -12.32
CA VAL A 131 -2.82 1.10 -13.02
C VAL A 131 -3.10 1.09 -14.52
N LEU A 132 -2.03 0.99 -15.33
CA LEU A 132 -2.12 0.94 -16.79
C LEU A 132 -1.78 -0.45 -17.34
N GLY A 133 -1.25 -1.36 -16.56
CA GLY A 133 -0.70 -2.64 -17.01
C GLY A 133 0.81 -2.60 -17.21
N THR A 134 1.38 -3.71 -17.65
CA THR A 134 2.77 -3.83 -18.13
C THR A 134 2.81 -3.70 -19.65
N SER A 135 1.67 -3.87 -20.29
CA SER A 135 1.37 -3.54 -21.69
C SER A 135 -0.12 -3.18 -21.78
N ASP A 136 -0.60 -2.90 -22.98
CA ASP A 136 -2.02 -2.60 -23.25
C ASP A 136 -2.95 -3.76 -22.82
N THR A 137 -2.45 -4.99 -22.90
CA THR A 137 -3.24 -6.21 -22.66
C THR A 137 -2.72 -7.10 -21.54
N THR A 138 -1.67 -6.72 -20.83
CA THR A 138 -1.11 -7.51 -19.72
C THR A 138 -0.93 -6.68 -18.46
N PHE A 139 -1.18 -7.29 -17.29
CA PHE A 139 -1.01 -6.70 -15.98
C PHE A 139 0.15 -7.29 -15.18
N ALA A 140 0.47 -8.56 -15.40
CA ALA A 140 1.44 -9.38 -14.67
C ALA A 140 1.15 -9.46 -13.15
N PRO A 141 -0.04 -10.00 -12.73
CA PRO A 141 -0.48 -9.94 -11.33
C PRO A 141 0.45 -10.64 -10.35
N ASN A 142 1.13 -11.69 -10.80
CA ASN A 142 2.03 -12.52 -9.98
C ASN A 142 3.51 -12.06 -10.04
N ALA A 143 3.83 -11.08 -10.87
CA ALA A 143 5.19 -10.55 -10.92
C ALA A 143 5.50 -9.74 -9.65
N ALA A 144 6.73 -9.89 -9.14
CA ALA A 144 7.22 -9.04 -8.05
C ALA A 144 7.21 -7.58 -8.49
N ILE A 145 6.71 -6.70 -7.61
CA ILE A 145 6.61 -5.28 -7.90
C ILE A 145 7.93 -4.57 -7.61
N THR A 146 8.38 -3.69 -8.50
CA THR A 146 9.53 -2.84 -8.23
C THR A 146 9.12 -1.59 -7.44
N ARG A 147 10.09 -0.95 -6.80
CA ARG A 147 9.88 0.28 -6.03
C ARG A 147 9.32 1.41 -6.90
N GLU A 148 9.80 1.56 -8.12
CA GLU A 148 9.28 2.57 -9.05
C GLU A 148 7.84 2.25 -9.52
N GLN A 149 7.50 0.97 -9.74
CA GLN A 149 6.14 0.58 -10.08
C GLN A 149 5.18 0.84 -8.91
N PHE A 150 5.59 0.51 -7.70
CA PHE A 150 4.83 0.81 -6.48
C PHE A 150 4.59 2.31 -6.34
N ALA A 151 5.63 3.14 -6.55
CA ALA A 151 5.52 4.59 -6.45
C ALA A 151 4.47 5.14 -7.41
N VAL A 152 4.47 4.68 -8.66
CA VAL A 152 3.48 5.12 -9.66
C VAL A 152 2.06 4.71 -9.26
N MET A 153 1.86 3.45 -8.82
CA MET A 153 0.55 3.00 -8.37
C MET A 153 0.05 3.80 -7.16
N THR A 154 0.94 4.10 -6.22
CA THR A 154 0.60 4.86 -5.00
C THR A 154 0.27 6.32 -5.32
N ALA A 155 1.05 6.97 -6.16
CA ALA A 155 0.80 8.35 -6.59
C ALA A 155 -0.53 8.47 -7.36
N ASN A 156 -0.78 7.55 -8.29
CA ASN A 156 -2.03 7.51 -9.04
C ASN A 156 -3.23 7.23 -8.11
N TYR A 157 -3.07 6.35 -7.14
CA TYR A 157 -4.09 6.08 -6.13
C TYR A 157 -4.41 7.33 -5.31
N ALA A 158 -3.40 8.02 -4.80
CA ALA A 158 -3.58 9.25 -4.04
C ALA A 158 -4.33 10.32 -4.85
N LYS A 159 -4.00 10.44 -6.14
CA LYS A 159 -4.68 11.34 -7.07
C LYS A 159 -6.13 10.93 -7.33
N ALA A 160 -6.40 9.64 -7.57
CA ALA A 160 -7.74 9.13 -7.82
C ALA A 160 -8.68 9.30 -6.63
N GLU A 161 -8.17 9.11 -5.41
CA GLU A 161 -8.91 9.27 -4.16
C GLU A 161 -8.90 10.71 -3.62
N ASN A 162 -8.30 11.67 -4.34
CA ASN A 162 -8.16 13.08 -3.92
C ASN A 162 -7.53 13.23 -2.54
N LEU A 163 -6.51 12.43 -2.22
CA LEU A 163 -5.88 12.46 -0.92
C LEU A 163 -5.01 13.70 -0.77
N THR A 164 -5.21 14.43 0.31
CA THR A 164 -4.34 15.53 0.70
C THR A 164 -3.29 15.01 1.66
N ILE A 165 -2.05 14.92 1.19
CA ILE A 165 -0.92 14.44 1.97
C ILE A 165 0.05 15.61 2.14
N ALA A 166 0.57 15.81 3.34
CA ALA A 166 1.53 16.87 3.59
C ALA A 166 2.80 16.66 2.76
N SER A 167 3.29 17.72 2.11
CA SER A 167 4.52 17.68 1.35
C SER A 167 5.72 17.98 2.26
N GLY A 168 6.76 17.19 2.10
CA GLY A 168 8.08 17.47 2.68
C GLY A 168 8.98 18.24 1.71
N SER A 169 10.26 18.38 2.07
CA SER A 169 11.25 19.09 1.28
C SER A 169 12.18 18.18 0.46
N LYS A 170 11.96 16.87 0.50
CA LYS A 170 12.81 15.90 -0.22
C LYS A 170 12.45 15.84 -1.69
N THR A 171 13.48 15.78 -2.53
CA THR A 171 13.33 15.68 -3.98
C THR A 171 14.09 14.48 -4.54
N LEU A 172 13.70 14.04 -5.72
CA LEU A 172 14.27 12.87 -6.39
C LEU A 172 15.78 13.00 -6.65
N ASP A 173 16.22 14.19 -7.01
CA ASP A 173 17.61 14.52 -7.36
C ASP A 173 18.60 14.48 -6.18
N GLN A 174 18.08 14.43 -4.95
CA GLN A 174 18.92 14.25 -3.76
C GLN A 174 19.48 12.83 -3.59
N PHE A 175 19.03 11.90 -4.41
CA PHE A 175 19.45 10.49 -4.32
C PHE A 175 20.48 10.15 -5.39
N SER A 176 21.56 9.47 -5.00
CA SER A 176 22.71 9.18 -5.87
C SER A 176 22.38 8.33 -7.09
N ASP A 177 21.25 7.60 -7.07
CA ASP A 177 20.78 6.73 -8.14
C ASP A 177 19.48 7.23 -8.80
N ALA A 178 19.16 8.49 -8.65
CA ALA A 178 17.98 9.13 -9.27
C ALA A 178 17.92 8.91 -10.80
N THR A 179 19.07 8.88 -11.46
CA THR A 179 19.18 8.61 -12.90
C THR A 179 18.75 7.20 -13.31
N ASN A 180 18.67 6.25 -12.37
CA ASN A 180 18.21 4.89 -12.63
C ASN A 180 16.69 4.77 -12.63
N VAL A 181 15.97 5.83 -12.25
CA VAL A 181 14.50 5.86 -12.31
C VAL A 181 14.06 5.96 -13.77
N SER A 182 13.16 5.08 -14.18
CA SER A 182 12.57 5.14 -15.52
C SER A 182 11.82 6.45 -15.73
N ASP A 183 11.86 6.99 -16.95
CA ASP A 183 11.18 8.26 -17.26
C ASP A 183 9.69 8.25 -16.91
N TRP A 184 9.01 7.14 -17.19
CA TRP A 184 7.59 6.97 -16.86
C TRP A 184 7.31 6.93 -15.35
N ALA A 185 8.32 6.68 -14.50
CA ALA A 185 8.17 6.56 -13.05
C ALA A 185 8.61 7.82 -12.28
N LYS A 186 9.25 8.78 -12.94
CA LYS A 186 9.84 9.97 -12.28
C LYS A 186 8.81 10.76 -11.47
N GLU A 187 7.63 11.02 -12.04
CA GLU A 187 6.56 11.76 -11.35
C GLU A 187 6.08 11.00 -10.11
N GLY A 188 5.81 9.70 -10.25
CA GLY A 188 5.37 8.86 -9.13
C GLY A 188 6.43 8.74 -8.03
N MET A 189 7.70 8.58 -8.41
CA MET A 189 8.81 8.53 -7.46
C MET A 189 8.99 9.86 -6.72
N GLN A 190 8.97 10.99 -7.45
CA GLN A 190 9.03 12.33 -6.86
C GLN A 190 7.89 12.54 -5.86
N TYR A 191 6.66 12.21 -6.28
CA TYR A 191 5.49 12.30 -5.40
C TYR A 191 5.68 11.50 -4.11
N CYS A 192 6.06 10.23 -4.22
CA CYS A 192 6.23 9.37 -3.04
C CYS A 192 7.37 9.82 -2.11
N ILE A 193 8.44 10.39 -2.66
CA ILE A 193 9.57 10.94 -1.88
C ILE A 193 9.14 12.22 -1.16
N GLU A 194 8.52 13.14 -1.87
CA GLU A 194 8.07 14.42 -1.34
C GLU A 194 7.05 14.23 -0.19
N HIS A 195 6.19 13.24 -0.33
CA HIS A 195 5.18 12.93 0.69
C HIS A 195 5.63 11.88 1.72
N GLY A 196 6.91 11.50 1.75
CA GLY A 196 7.46 10.57 2.73
C GLY A 196 6.97 9.12 2.59
N LEU A 197 6.31 8.77 1.47
CA LEU A 197 5.79 7.42 1.19
C LEU A 197 6.90 6.45 0.76
N LEU A 198 8.00 6.98 0.25
CA LEU A 198 9.22 6.24 -0.05
C LEU A 198 10.43 7.03 0.45
N SER A 199 11.40 6.31 0.99
CA SER A 199 12.69 6.85 1.40
C SER A 199 13.83 6.08 0.74
N GLY A 200 15.02 6.66 0.74
CA GLY A 200 16.24 5.94 0.39
C GLY A 200 16.64 4.94 1.47
N ASN A 201 17.55 4.04 1.11
CA ASN A 201 18.24 3.18 2.08
C ASN A 201 19.37 3.94 2.79
N ASP A 202 20.06 3.26 3.73
CA ASP A 202 21.16 3.83 4.53
C ASP A 202 22.35 4.32 3.68
N GLN A 203 22.41 3.95 2.40
CA GLN A 203 23.42 4.40 1.42
C GLN A 203 22.93 5.60 0.61
N GLY A 204 21.78 6.19 0.91
CA GLY A 204 21.20 7.28 0.15
C GLY A 204 20.74 6.90 -1.25
N LYS A 205 20.32 5.64 -1.45
CA LYS A 205 19.85 5.13 -2.74
C LYS A 205 18.36 4.80 -2.69
N LEU A 206 17.65 5.10 -3.77
CA LEU A 206 16.24 4.74 -3.96
C LEU A 206 16.06 3.30 -4.41
N SER A 207 17.04 2.76 -5.14
CA SER A 207 16.99 1.40 -5.72
C SER A 207 15.69 1.14 -6.51
N PRO A 208 15.36 1.96 -7.53
CA PRO A 208 14.02 1.97 -8.16
C PRO A 208 13.63 0.63 -8.79
N LYS A 209 14.62 -0.15 -9.24
CA LYS A 209 14.42 -1.46 -9.88
C LYS A 209 14.35 -2.62 -8.88
N SER A 210 14.69 -2.39 -7.62
CA SER A 210 14.59 -3.42 -6.59
C SER A 210 13.13 -3.73 -6.26
N THR A 211 12.85 -4.98 -5.91
CA THR A 211 11.52 -5.41 -5.48
C THR A 211 11.22 -4.98 -4.05
N LEU A 212 9.94 -4.86 -3.75
CA LEU A 212 9.45 -4.65 -2.39
C LEU A 212 9.09 -5.98 -1.73
N THR A 213 9.18 -6.02 -0.42
CA THR A 213 8.63 -7.10 0.40
C THR A 213 7.23 -6.73 0.91
N ARG A 214 6.54 -7.72 1.44
CA ARG A 214 5.21 -7.53 2.03
C ARG A 214 5.24 -6.59 3.23
#